data_3081823663ff5a5300cd50ed6c9df87c
#
_entry.id   3081823663ff5a5300cd50ed6c9df87c
#
_cell.length_a   1.000
_cell.length_b   1.000
_cell.length_c   1.000
_cell.angle_alpha   90.00
_cell.angle_beta   90.00
_cell.angle_gamma   90.00
#
_symmetry.space_group_name_H-M   'P 1'
#
loop_
_entity.id
_entity.type
_entity.pdbx_description
1 polymer ?
#
loop_
_entity_poly.entity_id
_entity_poly.type
_entity_poly.pdbx_seq_one_letter_code
_entity_poly.pdbx_strand_id
1 'polypeptide(L)'
;MKKIVMLFLAIGLVLWSLQSLRAQEETQEPPAKSPEEILEKQEPTYDSEGRRDPFKDLLAGSDVEERNEDEGVASYMIGDIVLIGIVKIKSKYIAIINGPQGFPYQIKVGDKFANGFVLSIDDSEVVFRQTRDRGVPLTSPRDITKEINP
;
A
#
# COMPACT_ATOMS: atom_id res chain seq x y z
N MET A 1 85.02 8.08 -18.30
CA MET A 1 83.74 7.58 -18.85
C MET A 1 82.85 7.02 -17.76
N LYS A 2 83.32 6.17 -16.85
CA LYS A 2 82.43 5.57 -15.77
C LYS A 2 81.75 6.60 -14.85
N LYS A 3 82.42 7.70 -14.50
CA LYS A 3 81.85 8.74 -13.62
C LYS A 3 80.75 9.55 -14.29
N ILE A 4 80.78 9.75 -15.60
CA ILE A 4 79.75 10.49 -16.36
C ILE A 4 78.49 9.64 -16.45
N VAL A 5 78.64 8.35 -16.66
CA VAL A 5 77.49 7.39 -16.71
C VAL A 5 76.76 7.32 -15.37
N MET A 6 77.52 7.31 -14.24
CA MET A 6 76.92 7.36 -12.91
C MET A 6 76.16 8.63 -12.63
N LEU A 7 76.63 9.78 -13.13
CA LEU A 7 75.97 11.07 -13.00
C LEU A 7 74.63 11.10 -13.72
N PHE A 8 74.58 10.57 -14.95
CA PHE A 8 73.31 10.48 -15.70
C PHE A 8 72.33 9.52 -15.07
N LEU A 9 72.79 8.43 -14.49
CA LEU A 9 71.93 7.45 -13.81
C LEU A 9 71.31 8.03 -12.51
N ALA A 10 72.09 8.83 -11.77
CA ALA A 10 71.61 9.54 -10.59
C ALA A 10 70.55 10.61 -10.92
N ILE A 11 70.76 11.37 -11.99
CA ILE A 11 69.83 12.40 -12.45
C ILE A 11 68.53 11.77 -12.96
N GLY A 12 68.60 10.65 -13.67
CA GLY A 12 67.41 9.87 -14.12
C GLY A 12 66.56 9.40 -12.97
N LEU A 13 67.15 8.91 -11.89
CA LEU A 13 66.47 8.44 -10.70
C LEU A 13 65.74 9.59 -9.94
N VAL A 14 66.36 10.74 -9.86
CA VAL A 14 65.77 11.95 -9.25
C VAL A 14 64.59 12.46 -10.07
N LEU A 15 64.69 12.46 -11.39
CA LEU A 15 63.62 12.88 -12.29
C LEU A 15 62.41 11.89 -12.24
N TRP A 16 62.67 10.62 -12.07
CA TRP A 16 61.61 9.60 -11.94
C TRP A 16 60.84 9.79 -10.63
N SER A 17 61.54 10.12 -9.52
CA SER A 17 60.86 10.34 -8.21
C SER A 17 59.98 11.60 -8.22
N LEU A 18 60.26 12.60 -9.05
CA LEU A 18 59.47 13.82 -9.20
C LEU A 18 58.18 13.59 -10.00
N GLN A 19 58.11 12.59 -10.85
CA GLN A 19 56.90 12.26 -11.60
C GLN A 19 55.88 11.47 -10.76
N SER A 20 56.33 10.75 -9.75
CA SER A 20 55.40 10.04 -8.85
C SER A 20 54.63 10.94 -7.88
N LEU A 21 55.12 12.20 -7.68
CA LEU A 21 54.42 13.18 -6.85
C LEU A 21 53.28 13.93 -7.57
N ARG A 22 53.18 13.83 -8.91
CA ARG A 22 52.12 14.48 -9.67
C ARG A 22 50.91 13.65 -9.98
N ALA A 23 50.88 12.38 -9.54
CA ALA A 23 49.80 11.45 -9.80
C ALA A 23 48.81 11.33 -8.61
N GLN A 24 48.88 12.19 -7.63
CA GLN A 24 47.91 12.30 -6.53
C GLN A 24 47.25 13.70 -6.51
N GLU A 25 46.83 14.18 -7.69
CA GLU A 25 45.70 15.08 -7.73
C GLU A 25 44.44 14.15 -7.62
N GLU A 26 44.15 13.77 -6.40
CA GLU A 26 42.88 13.19 -6.04
C GLU A 26 41.79 14.11 -6.56
N THR A 27 41.10 13.66 -7.57
CA THR A 27 39.75 14.13 -7.87
C THR A 27 38.96 13.82 -6.58
N GLN A 28 38.90 14.82 -5.68
CA GLN A 28 37.91 14.80 -4.63
C GLN A 28 36.56 14.91 -5.32
N GLU A 29 35.97 13.74 -5.68
CA GLU A 29 34.53 13.66 -5.82
C GLU A 29 33.93 14.23 -4.52
N PRO A 30 33.03 15.21 -4.62
CA PRO A 30 32.32 15.67 -3.44
C PRO A 30 31.68 14.45 -2.79
N PRO A 31 31.78 14.29 -1.45
CA PRO A 31 31.28 13.12 -0.76
C PRO A 31 29.83 12.88 -1.21
N ALA A 32 29.57 11.71 -1.78
CA ALA A 32 28.22 11.29 -2.14
C ALA A 32 27.40 11.38 -0.87
N LYS A 33 26.51 12.37 -0.80
CA LYS A 33 25.60 12.55 0.33
C LYS A 33 24.83 11.26 0.51
N SER A 34 24.83 10.75 1.73
CA SER A 34 24.09 9.54 2.06
C SER A 34 22.61 9.74 1.66
N PRO A 35 21.90 8.68 1.25
CA PRO A 35 20.45 8.77 0.94
C PRO A 35 19.62 9.39 2.08
N GLU A 36 20.07 9.25 3.30
CA GLU A 36 19.45 9.84 4.50
C GLU A 36 19.61 11.37 4.56
N GLU A 37 20.77 11.90 4.17
CA GLU A 37 21.01 13.35 4.15
C GLU A 37 20.25 14.07 3.02
N ILE A 38 19.92 13.33 1.95
CA ILE A 38 19.07 13.85 0.86
C ILE A 38 17.61 13.91 1.30
N LEU A 39 17.17 12.97 2.16
CA LEU A 39 15.81 12.93 2.67
C LEU A 39 15.55 14.00 3.75
N GLU A 40 16.57 14.35 4.56
CA GLU A 40 16.40 15.39 5.60
C GLU A 40 16.33 16.83 5.04
N LYS A 41 16.77 17.07 3.81
CA LYS A 41 16.92 18.43 3.28
C LYS A 41 15.79 18.92 2.38
N GLN A 42 14.78 18.12 2.16
CA GLN A 42 13.62 18.51 1.34
C GLN A 42 12.32 18.08 2.02
N GLU A 43 12.01 18.70 3.14
CA GLU A 43 10.59 18.83 3.46
C GLU A 43 10.00 19.76 2.40
N PRO A 44 9.14 19.26 1.51
CA PRO A 44 8.47 20.11 0.53
C PRO A 44 7.61 21.11 1.31
N THR A 45 8.13 22.33 1.49
CA THR A 45 7.34 23.42 2.03
C THR A 45 6.33 23.83 0.97
N TYR A 46 5.12 23.36 1.10
CA TYR A 46 4.01 23.78 0.25
C TYR A 46 3.65 25.22 0.62
N ASP A 47 3.99 26.16 -0.28
CA ASP A 47 3.50 27.53 -0.18
C ASP A 47 2.15 27.62 -0.93
N SER A 48 1.10 27.81 -0.18
CA SER A 48 -0.25 27.89 -0.73
C SER A 48 -0.55 29.17 -1.51
N GLU A 49 0.30 30.23 -1.38
CA GLU A 49 0.07 31.55 -1.98
C GLU A 49 -1.40 32.03 -1.86
N GLY A 50 -2.06 31.68 -0.75
CA GLY A 50 -3.48 31.96 -0.51
C GLY A 50 -4.45 30.98 -1.20
N ARG A 51 -3.94 29.98 -1.92
CA ARG A 51 -4.78 28.89 -2.45
C ARG A 51 -5.07 27.88 -1.36
N ARG A 52 -6.28 27.32 -1.40
CA ARG A 52 -6.68 26.27 -0.47
C ARG A 52 -5.85 25.03 -0.70
N ASP A 53 -5.27 24.47 0.37
CA ASP A 53 -4.58 23.19 0.34
C ASP A 53 -5.55 22.10 -0.14
N PRO A 54 -5.30 21.45 -1.30
CA PRO A 54 -6.19 20.40 -1.80
C PRO A 54 -6.19 19.14 -0.94
N PHE A 55 -5.16 18.97 -0.07
CA PHE A 55 -5.04 17.83 0.84
C PHE A 55 -5.51 18.15 2.26
N LYS A 56 -5.91 19.40 2.51
CA LYS A 56 -6.49 19.74 3.82
C LYS A 56 -7.81 19.01 3.97
N ASP A 57 -7.90 18.20 5.00
CA ASP A 57 -9.11 17.45 5.32
C ASP A 57 -10.29 18.43 5.49
N LEU A 58 -11.24 18.34 4.57
CA LEU A 58 -12.46 19.16 4.56
C LEU A 58 -13.46 18.72 5.63
N LEU A 59 -13.24 17.51 6.15
CA LEU A 59 -14.09 16.88 7.15
C LEU A 59 -13.51 17.00 8.57
N ALA A 60 -12.29 17.58 8.70
CA ALA A 60 -11.70 17.85 10.00
C ALA A 60 -12.61 18.81 10.80
N GLY A 61 -13.41 18.27 11.70
CA GLY A 61 -14.39 18.98 12.53
C GLY A 61 -15.85 18.80 12.10
N SER A 62 -16.15 18.07 11.04
CA SER A 62 -17.44 17.44 10.91
C SER A 62 -17.37 16.10 11.67
N ASP A 63 -18.27 15.91 12.63
CA ASP A 63 -18.55 14.59 13.15
C ASP A 63 -19.06 13.74 11.98
N VAL A 64 -18.10 13.18 11.21
CA VAL A 64 -18.42 12.06 10.34
C VAL A 64 -18.73 10.97 11.36
N GLU A 65 -20.02 10.82 11.67
CA GLU A 65 -20.49 9.61 12.33
C GLU A 65 -19.83 8.48 11.54
N GLU A 66 -18.87 7.79 12.17
CA GLU A 66 -18.40 6.51 11.67
C GLU A 66 -19.67 5.71 11.46
N ARG A 67 -20.16 5.71 10.23
CA ARG A 67 -21.31 4.92 9.85
C ARG A 67 -20.90 3.50 10.20
N ASN A 68 -21.49 2.98 11.30
CA ASN A 68 -21.23 1.63 11.74
C ASN A 68 -21.51 0.74 10.54
N GLU A 69 -20.45 0.33 9.84
CA GLU A 69 -20.52 -0.50 8.63
C GLU A 69 -21.31 -1.78 8.94
N ASP A 70 -21.26 -2.20 10.21
CA ASP A 70 -21.98 -3.37 10.73
C ASP A 70 -23.51 -3.19 10.74
N GLU A 71 -24.04 -1.97 10.99
CA GLU A 71 -25.49 -1.75 10.96
C GLU A 71 -26.04 -1.74 9.54
N GLY A 72 -25.29 -1.23 8.56
CA GLY A 72 -25.71 -1.17 7.17
C GLY A 72 -25.95 -2.55 6.56
N VAL A 73 -25.02 -3.49 6.74
CA VAL A 73 -25.08 -4.83 6.15
C VAL A 73 -26.06 -5.73 6.91
N ALA A 74 -26.14 -5.59 8.23
CA ALA A 74 -27.02 -6.41 9.08
C ALA A 74 -28.52 -6.25 8.77
N SER A 75 -28.90 -5.13 8.14
CA SER A 75 -30.29 -4.87 7.74
C SER A 75 -30.66 -5.48 6.38
N TYR A 76 -29.68 -5.89 5.57
CA TYR A 76 -29.94 -6.42 4.23
C TYR A 76 -30.23 -7.92 4.25
N MET A 77 -31.08 -8.35 3.31
CA MET A 77 -31.29 -9.78 3.07
C MET A 77 -30.24 -10.30 2.08
N ILE A 78 -29.83 -11.55 2.26
CA ILE A 78 -28.85 -12.20 1.37
C ILE A 78 -29.33 -12.21 -0.09
N GLY A 79 -30.65 -12.22 -0.31
CA GLY A 79 -31.24 -12.16 -1.66
C GLY A 79 -31.01 -10.83 -2.39
N ASP A 80 -30.97 -9.73 -1.66
CA ASP A 80 -30.98 -8.38 -2.20
C ASP A 80 -29.57 -7.80 -2.48
N ILE A 81 -28.55 -8.54 -2.14
CA ILE A 81 -27.15 -8.14 -2.35
C ILE A 81 -26.57 -8.76 -3.62
N VAL A 82 -25.66 -8.04 -4.27
CA VAL A 82 -24.91 -8.50 -5.45
C VAL A 82 -23.44 -8.57 -5.11
N LEU A 83 -22.79 -9.70 -5.40
CA LEU A 83 -21.35 -9.85 -5.24
C LEU A 83 -20.63 -9.15 -6.39
N ILE A 84 -19.76 -8.18 -6.08
CA ILE A 84 -18.98 -7.41 -7.07
C ILE A 84 -17.60 -8.01 -7.25
N GLY A 85 -16.97 -8.42 -6.13
CA GLY A 85 -15.60 -8.91 -6.18
C GLY A 85 -15.14 -9.49 -4.87
N ILE A 86 -13.98 -10.14 -4.91
CA ILE A 86 -13.32 -10.72 -3.75
C ILE A 86 -11.87 -10.26 -3.75
N VAL A 87 -11.39 -9.80 -2.60
CA VAL A 87 -10.02 -9.33 -2.40
C VAL A 87 -9.32 -10.25 -1.40
N LYS A 88 -8.15 -10.75 -1.77
CA LYS A 88 -7.30 -11.53 -0.88
C LYS A 88 -6.31 -10.62 -0.17
N ILE A 89 -6.35 -10.56 1.14
CA ILE A 89 -5.42 -9.81 1.98
C ILE A 89 -4.65 -10.81 2.85
N LYS A 90 -3.36 -11.02 2.52
CA LYS A 90 -2.51 -12.04 3.16
C LYS A 90 -3.14 -13.44 3.01
N SER A 91 -3.70 -13.97 4.10
CA SER A 91 -4.36 -15.29 4.15
C SER A 91 -5.89 -15.22 4.31
N LYS A 92 -6.48 -14.04 4.23
CA LYS A 92 -7.93 -13.83 4.42
C LYS A 92 -8.55 -13.28 3.16
N TYR A 93 -9.78 -13.72 2.86
CA TYR A 93 -10.61 -13.16 1.80
C TYR A 93 -11.60 -12.16 2.39
N ILE A 94 -11.82 -11.08 1.66
CA ILE A 94 -12.85 -10.07 1.95
C ILE A 94 -13.67 -9.95 0.68
N ALA A 95 -14.98 -10.06 0.80
CA ALA A 95 -15.86 -9.88 -0.33
C ALA A 95 -16.40 -8.44 -0.38
N ILE A 96 -16.61 -7.93 -1.58
CA ILE A 96 -17.22 -6.64 -1.83
C ILE A 96 -18.59 -6.89 -2.44
N ILE A 97 -19.62 -6.40 -1.80
CA ILE A 97 -21.01 -6.55 -2.22
C ILE A 97 -21.65 -5.19 -2.46
N ASN A 98 -22.62 -5.12 -3.37
CA ASN A 98 -23.56 -4.01 -3.45
C ASN A 98 -24.81 -4.33 -2.66
N GLY A 99 -25.21 -3.39 -1.80
CA GLY A 99 -26.50 -3.43 -1.14
C GLY A 99 -27.64 -2.96 -2.05
N PRO A 100 -28.90 -3.03 -1.58
CA PRO A 100 -30.09 -2.60 -2.33
C PRO A 100 -30.06 -1.14 -2.78
N GLN A 101 -29.32 -0.30 -2.07
CA GLN A 101 -29.17 1.13 -2.37
C GLN A 101 -28.04 1.40 -3.39
N GLY A 102 -27.34 0.35 -3.87
CA GLY A 102 -26.24 0.47 -4.82
C GLY A 102 -24.89 0.87 -4.21
N PHE A 103 -24.78 1.01 -2.88
CA PHE A 103 -23.52 1.30 -2.22
C PHE A 103 -22.71 0.02 -1.99
N PRO A 104 -21.38 0.08 -2.21
CA PRO A 104 -20.50 -1.04 -1.94
C PRO A 104 -20.21 -1.18 -0.44
N TYR A 105 -20.21 -2.42 0.03
CA TYR A 105 -19.86 -2.80 1.39
C TYR A 105 -18.83 -3.92 1.38
N GLN A 106 -17.93 -3.91 2.38
CA GLN A 106 -16.97 -4.98 2.60
C GLN A 106 -17.56 -5.97 3.62
N ILE A 107 -17.50 -7.25 3.31
CA ILE A 107 -17.96 -8.30 4.20
C ILE A 107 -16.87 -9.34 4.44
N LYS A 108 -16.90 -9.92 5.63
CA LYS A 108 -15.97 -10.95 6.11
C LYS A 108 -16.74 -12.18 6.53
N VAL A 109 -16.03 -13.29 6.69
CA VAL A 109 -16.59 -14.52 7.26
C VAL A 109 -17.13 -14.25 8.66
N GLY A 110 -18.39 -14.59 8.90
CA GLY A 110 -19.10 -14.39 10.16
C GLY A 110 -19.98 -13.14 10.20
N ASP A 111 -19.93 -12.25 9.23
CA ASP A 111 -20.77 -11.05 9.18
C ASP A 111 -22.24 -11.44 9.06
N LYS A 112 -23.08 -10.71 9.79
CA LYS A 112 -24.50 -11.01 9.93
C LYS A 112 -25.34 -10.22 8.92
N PHE A 113 -26.37 -10.87 8.42
CA PHE A 113 -27.42 -10.30 7.57
C PHE A 113 -28.78 -10.46 8.27
N ALA A 114 -29.80 -9.77 7.78
CA ALA A 114 -31.15 -9.86 8.36
C ALA A 114 -31.69 -11.30 8.41
N ASN A 115 -31.33 -12.13 7.44
CA ASN A 115 -31.82 -13.49 7.31
C ASN A 115 -30.74 -14.59 7.39
N GLY A 116 -29.49 -14.25 7.77
CA GLY A 116 -28.41 -15.21 7.88
C GLY A 116 -27.04 -14.62 8.18
N PHE A 117 -25.98 -15.27 7.72
CA PHE A 117 -24.60 -14.81 7.91
C PHE A 117 -23.66 -15.38 6.83
N VAL A 118 -22.47 -14.80 6.71
CA VAL A 118 -21.42 -15.30 5.81
C VAL A 118 -20.78 -16.54 6.40
N LEU A 119 -20.86 -17.66 5.69
CA LEU A 119 -20.27 -18.92 6.11
C LEU A 119 -18.82 -19.05 5.69
N SER A 120 -18.52 -18.82 4.39
CA SER A 120 -17.17 -18.86 3.84
C SER A 120 -17.04 -17.88 2.68
N ILE A 121 -15.79 -17.45 2.42
CA ILE A 121 -15.42 -16.64 1.26
C ILE A 121 -14.22 -17.35 0.63
N ASP A 122 -14.35 -17.71 -0.63
CA ASP A 122 -13.31 -18.31 -1.46
C ASP A 122 -12.84 -17.31 -2.53
N ASP A 123 -12.03 -17.72 -3.47
CA ASP A 123 -11.41 -16.84 -4.48
C ASP A 123 -12.41 -16.35 -5.54
N SER A 124 -13.52 -17.05 -5.75
CA SER A 124 -14.52 -16.77 -6.80
C SER A 124 -15.95 -16.72 -6.29
N GLU A 125 -16.19 -17.21 -5.07
CA GLU A 125 -17.54 -17.36 -4.53
C GLU A 125 -17.64 -17.03 -3.04
N VAL A 126 -18.84 -16.69 -2.63
CA VAL A 126 -19.19 -16.46 -1.22
C VAL A 126 -20.38 -17.35 -0.86
N VAL A 127 -20.22 -18.13 0.19
CA VAL A 127 -21.30 -18.98 0.72
C VAL A 127 -21.93 -18.32 1.93
N PHE A 128 -23.21 -18.11 1.86
CA PHE A 128 -24.04 -17.57 2.93
C PHE A 128 -24.89 -18.66 3.53
N ARG A 129 -25.04 -18.65 4.85
CA ARG A 129 -26.00 -19.54 5.52
C ARG A 129 -27.24 -18.77 5.88
N GLN A 130 -28.34 -19.08 5.23
CA GLN A 130 -29.64 -18.52 5.53
C GLN A 130 -30.28 -19.31 6.69
N THR A 131 -30.62 -18.59 7.75
CA THR A 131 -31.25 -19.16 8.97
C THR A 131 -32.71 -18.74 9.13
N ARG A 132 -33.12 -17.69 8.40
CA ARG A 132 -34.49 -17.16 8.44
C ARG A 132 -35.00 -16.93 7.04
N ASP A 133 -36.31 -17.03 6.87
CA ASP A 133 -36.99 -16.60 5.65
C ASP A 133 -38.14 -15.68 6.04
N ARG A 134 -38.16 -14.45 5.49
CA ARG A 134 -39.15 -13.41 5.80
C ARG A 134 -39.41 -13.22 7.31
N GLY A 135 -38.31 -13.23 8.08
CA GLY A 135 -38.36 -13.06 9.54
C GLY A 135 -38.68 -14.33 10.33
N VAL A 136 -39.07 -15.43 9.69
CA VAL A 136 -39.36 -16.71 10.33
C VAL A 136 -38.14 -17.61 10.36
N PRO A 137 -37.74 -18.18 11.50
CA PRO A 137 -36.63 -19.13 11.56
C PRO A 137 -36.89 -20.36 10.68
N LEU A 138 -35.90 -20.77 9.92
CA LEU A 138 -35.94 -21.98 9.12
C LEU A 138 -35.72 -23.22 10.02
N THR A 139 -36.50 -24.25 9.84
CA THR A 139 -36.28 -25.53 10.52
C THR A 139 -34.96 -26.18 10.12
N SER A 140 -34.55 -25.99 8.87
CA SER A 140 -33.25 -26.39 8.35
C SER A 140 -32.60 -25.20 7.65
N PRO A 141 -31.45 -24.69 8.14
CA PRO A 141 -30.69 -23.68 7.45
C PRO A 141 -30.27 -24.15 6.06
N ARG A 142 -30.22 -23.26 5.10
CA ARG A 142 -29.74 -23.58 3.75
C ARG A 142 -28.61 -22.65 3.34
N ASP A 143 -27.69 -23.19 2.56
CA ASP A 143 -26.55 -22.47 2.07
C ASP A 143 -26.89 -21.87 0.67
N ILE A 144 -26.54 -20.59 0.49
CA ILE A 144 -26.73 -19.83 -0.74
C ILE A 144 -25.35 -19.41 -1.21
N THR A 145 -24.96 -19.87 -2.39
CA THR A 145 -23.70 -19.46 -3.03
C THR A 145 -23.95 -18.29 -3.97
N LYS A 146 -23.11 -17.27 -3.89
CA LYS A 146 -23.03 -16.19 -4.86
C LYS A 146 -21.65 -16.18 -5.49
N GLU A 147 -21.60 -16.22 -6.80
CA GLU A 147 -20.38 -16.14 -7.60
C GLU A 147 -20.17 -14.73 -8.11
N ILE A 148 -18.91 -14.36 -8.37
CA ILE A 148 -18.60 -13.11 -9.09
C ILE A 148 -19.17 -13.25 -10.50
N ASN A 149 -20.07 -12.37 -10.85
CA ASN A 149 -20.63 -12.35 -12.22
C ASN A 149 -19.57 -11.72 -13.13
N PRO A 150 -19.05 -12.45 -14.15
CA PRO A 150 -18.01 -11.97 -15.04
C PRO A 150 -18.50 -10.83 -15.96
#